data_436c584ce61b6978d5d912f89a4e81f0
#
_entry.id   436c584ce61b6978d5d912f89a4e81f0
#
_cell.length_a   1.000
_cell.length_b   1.000
_cell.length_c   1.000
_cell.angle_alpha   90.00
_cell.angle_beta   90.00
_cell.angle_gamma   90.00
#
_symmetry.space_group_name_H-M   'P 1'
#
loop_
_entity.id
_entity.type
_entity.pdbx_description
1 polymer ?
#
loop_
_entity_poly.entity_id
_entity_poly.type
_entity_poly.pdbx_seq_one_letter_code
_entity_poly.pdbx_strand_id
1 'polypeptide(L)'
;MTHQASPPKKSSLILLLMTMTLLAVFPLDVILPSFPALSGHFRTTPSEIAWSVSIFAVGLAVLLLLIGPLSDMFGRKKLLLAGIALSAIGATGCLFAQDFAWLLAFRVVQAVGCGAFALSQALIQDVFAGRELERIRIWMTTGGGIFISCSPLMGTWLQLWLGWQGSFYVFIVLSGAVWLWSVRLLPESSSNHIPSPRQFFSGYWRLFSDIRFVGYWLISALAFACHFSFIVMSPLIFMEHLNLSAYQFAWAMLLYGAAYVFGGVLASLLHRKIPGDTQIITGLWLIACSGLVMLGLTWQFGVSAVTVLIPMLICTAGTTICRPIANSKAMSLHPTLAGTSTSAGSLLIFMGGGLISLVINMADNHLTSALASSFLLLSAIAFVLNARIRERPHVP
;
A
#
# COMPACT_ATOMS: atom_id res chain seq x y z
N MET A 1 -14.03 42.54 -9.85
CA MET A 1 -12.56 42.47 -9.85
C MET A 1 -12.17 41.07 -9.35
N THR A 2 -12.00 40.15 -10.26
CA THR A 2 -11.53 38.80 -9.95
C THR A 2 -10.02 38.86 -9.75
N HIS A 3 -9.56 38.73 -8.52
CA HIS A 3 -8.15 38.50 -8.22
C HIS A 3 -7.70 37.24 -8.94
N GLN A 4 -7.07 37.35 -10.10
CA GLN A 4 -6.27 36.29 -10.68
C GLN A 4 -5.09 36.06 -9.74
N ALA A 5 -5.22 35.07 -8.87
CA ALA A 5 -4.10 34.58 -8.08
C ALA A 5 -2.98 34.16 -9.04
N SER A 6 -1.78 34.69 -8.84
CA SER A 6 -0.58 34.29 -9.60
C SER A 6 -0.46 32.76 -9.57
N PRO A 7 -0.08 32.14 -10.69
CA PRO A 7 0.02 30.67 -10.74
C PRO A 7 0.93 30.16 -9.61
N PRO A 8 0.52 29.11 -8.87
CA PRO A 8 1.28 28.62 -7.74
C PRO A 8 2.68 28.23 -8.19
N LYS A 9 3.70 28.55 -7.37
CA LYS A 9 5.07 28.13 -7.67
C LYS A 9 5.08 26.62 -7.83
N LYS A 10 5.56 26.10 -8.96
CA LYS A 10 5.61 24.67 -9.30
C LYS A 10 6.22 23.84 -8.16
N SER A 11 7.24 24.36 -7.48
CA SER A 11 7.87 23.71 -6.32
C SER A 11 6.91 23.46 -5.16
N SER A 12 6.03 24.44 -4.85
CA SER A 12 5.03 24.29 -3.78
C SER A 12 3.99 23.22 -4.11
N LEU A 13 3.60 23.12 -5.39
CA LEU A 13 2.68 22.08 -5.83
C LEU A 13 3.31 20.69 -5.79
N ILE A 14 4.57 20.55 -6.23
CA ILE A 14 5.31 19.27 -6.15
C ILE A 14 5.42 18.83 -4.68
N LEU A 15 5.78 19.73 -3.77
CA LEU A 15 5.90 19.42 -2.35
C LEU A 15 4.54 18.96 -1.77
N LEU A 16 3.45 19.66 -2.11
CA LEU A 16 2.10 19.28 -1.70
C LEU A 16 1.76 17.85 -2.16
N LEU A 17 1.97 17.54 -3.45
CA LEU A 17 1.64 16.25 -4.03
C LEU A 17 2.52 15.12 -3.45
N MET A 18 3.79 15.40 -3.17
CA MET A 18 4.67 14.47 -2.46
C MET A 18 4.16 14.19 -1.04
N THR A 19 3.80 15.25 -0.29
CA THR A 19 3.25 15.08 1.08
C THR A 19 1.96 14.26 1.07
N MET A 20 1.08 14.45 0.09
CA MET A 20 -0.14 13.64 -0.08
C MET A 20 0.20 12.16 -0.29
N THR A 21 1.21 11.86 -1.12
CA THR A 21 1.63 10.47 -1.37
C THR A 21 2.16 9.81 -0.09
N LEU A 22 2.90 10.55 0.74
CA LEU A 22 3.38 10.06 2.03
C LEU A 22 2.24 9.83 3.01
N LEU A 23 1.25 10.74 3.08
CA LEU A 23 0.08 10.60 3.95
C LEU A 23 -0.82 9.42 3.56
N ALA A 24 -0.80 8.97 2.31
CA ALA A 24 -1.56 7.80 1.89
C ALA A 24 -1.12 6.50 2.61
N VAL A 25 0.18 6.37 2.90
CA VAL A 25 0.75 5.18 3.54
C VAL A 25 1.06 5.37 5.03
N PHE A 26 1.12 6.61 5.49
CA PHE A 26 1.43 6.96 6.89
C PHE A 26 0.62 6.16 7.92
N PRO A 27 -0.72 6.02 7.81
CA PRO A 27 -1.51 5.31 8.82
C PRO A 27 -1.28 3.80 8.86
N LEU A 28 -0.66 3.22 7.84
CA LEU A 28 -0.37 1.78 7.79
C LEU A 28 0.92 1.44 8.55
N ASP A 29 1.98 2.23 8.32
CA ASP A 29 3.32 1.85 8.76
C ASP A 29 3.72 2.50 10.09
N VAL A 30 3.31 3.77 10.32
CA VAL A 30 3.73 4.54 11.50
C VAL A 30 3.10 4.03 12.80
N ILE A 31 1.97 3.34 12.73
CA ILE A 31 1.27 2.77 13.89
C ILE A 31 1.93 1.49 14.43
N LEU A 32 2.72 0.79 13.62
CA LEU A 32 3.25 -0.55 13.94
C LEU A 32 4.01 -0.63 15.27
N PRO A 33 4.92 0.31 15.61
CA PRO A 33 5.62 0.27 16.90
C PRO A 33 4.71 0.49 18.12
N SER A 34 3.48 0.97 17.90
CA SER A 34 2.50 1.24 18.97
C SER A 34 1.63 0.02 19.31
N PHE A 35 1.80 -1.13 18.67
CA PHE A 35 0.95 -2.31 18.89
C PHE A 35 0.92 -2.76 20.35
N PRO A 36 2.05 -2.91 21.07
CA PRO A 36 2.02 -3.29 22.47
C PRO A 36 1.25 -2.28 23.35
N ALA A 37 1.43 -0.98 23.10
CA ALA A 37 0.74 0.06 23.86
C ALA A 37 -0.77 0.09 23.57
N LEU A 38 -1.16 -0.13 22.31
CA LEU A 38 -2.57 -0.23 21.91
C LEU A 38 -3.23 -1.47 22.53
N SER A 39 -2.54 -2.62 22.51
CA SER A 39 -3.01 -3.86 23.13
C SER A 39 -3.28 -3.65 24.64
N GLY A 40 -2.34 -3.03 25.35
CA GLY A 40 -2.51 -2.69 26.75
C GLY A 40 -3.64 -1.69 27.01
N HIS A 41 -3.79 -0.66 26.18
CA HIS A 41 -4.82 0.37 26.33
C HIS A 41 -6.23 -0.18 26.12
N PHE A 42 -6.45 -0.94 25.05
CA PHE A 42 -7.77 -1.50 24.71
C PHE A 42 -8.03 -2.87 25.38
N ARG A 43 -7.10 -3.38 26.19
CA ARG A 43 -7.18 -4.68 26.86
C ARG A 43 -7.52 -5.83 25.90
N THR A 44 -6.85 -5.82 24.76
CA THR A 44 -7.03 -6.78 23.69
C THR A 44 -5.70 -7.45 23.34
N THR A 45 -5.70 -8.47 22.49
CA THR A 45 -4.47 -9.15 22.11
C THR A 45 -3.73 -8.36 21.02
N PRO A 46 -2.39 -8.46 20.94
CA PRO A 46 -1.64 -7.87 19.82
C PRO A 46 -2.11 -8.35 18.45
N SER A 47 -2.55 -9.60 18.35
CA SER A 47 -3.15 -10.19 17.15
C SER A 47 -4.41 -9.45 16.71
N GLU A 48 -5.29 -9.07 17.66
CA GLU A 48 -6.46 -8.24 17.36
C GLU A 48 -6.06 -6.83 16.91
N ILE A 49 -5.02 -6.22 17.51
CA ILE A 49 -4.53 -4.91 17.06
C ILE A 49 -4.07 -4.95 15.60
N ALA A 50 -3.47 -6.05 15.14
CA ALA A 50 -3.08 -6.22 13.74
C ALA A 50 -4.27 -6.16 12.77
N TRP A 51 -5.49 -6.52 13.21
CA TRP A 51 -6.70 -6.32 12.41
C TRP A 51 -6.93 -4.87 12.02
N SER A 52 -6.52 -3.93 12.87
CA SER A 52 -6.70 -2.50 12.59
C SER A 52 -5.96 -2.05 11.31
N VAL A 53 -4.82 -2.65 10.99
CA VAL A 53 -4.04 -2.39 9.77
C VAL A 53 -4.65 -3.14 8.58
N SER A 54 -5.04 -4.40 8.77
CA SER A 54 -5.65 -5.21 7.72
C SER A 54 -7.00 -4.64 7.26
N ILE A 55 -7.87 -4.26 8.21
CA ILE A 55 -9.17 -3.62 7.93
C ILE A 55 -8.98 -2.25 7.28
N PHE A 56 -7.95 -1.50 7.70
CA PHE A 56 -7.59 -0.26 7.02
C PHE A 56 -7.27 -0.50 5.54
N ALA A 57 -6.46 -1.52 5.21
CA ALA A 57 -6.14 -1.85 3.82
C ALA A 57 -7.39 -2.23 3.01
N VAL A 58 -8.33 -2.99 3.60
CA VAL A 58 -9.61 -3.32 2.98
C VAL A 58 -10.46 -2.06 2.75
N GLY A 59 -10.58 -1.19 3.75
CA GLY A 59 -11.31 0.08 3.64
C GLY A 59 -10.72 1.00 2.56
N LEU A 60 -9.39 1.08 2.50
CA LEU A 60 -8.68 1.82 1.47
C LEU A 60 -8.98 1.27 0.06
N ALA A 61 -8.99 -0.07 -0.09
CA ALA A 61 -9.26 -0.73 -1.37
C ALA A 61 -10.62 -0.34 -1.95
N VAL A 62 -11.65 -0.24 -1.10
CA VAL A 62 -13.01 0.14 -1.52
C VAL A 62 -13.03 1.54 -2.15
N LEU A 63 -12.38 2.53 -1.52
CA LEU A 63 -12.38 3.87 -2.12
C LEU A 63 -11.48 3.93 -3.35
N LEU A 64 -10.35 3.23 -3.37
CA LEU A 64 -9.48 3.20 -4.55
C LEU A 64 -10.20 2.71 -5.81
N LEU A 65 -11.17 1.80 -5.67
CA LEU A 65 -12.04 1.40 -6.77
C LEU A 65 -12.92 2.56 -7.28
N LEU A 66 -13.43 3.37 -6.38
CA LEU A 66 -14.43 4.38 -6.68
C LEU A 66 -13.82 5.75 -7.00
N ILE A 67 -12.55 5.99 -6.58
CA ILE A 67 -11.94 7.33 -6.59
C ILE A 67 -11.88 7.95 -7.98
N GLY A 68 -11.57 7.17 -9.01
CA GLY A 68 -11.51 7.65 -10.39
C GLY A 68 -12.85 8.25 -10.83
N PRO A 69 -13.90 7.45 -10.90
CA PRO A 69 -15.23 7.92 -11.31
C PRO A 69 -15.82 9.01 -10.41
N LEU A 70 -15.63 8.90 -9.10
CA LEU A 70 -16.08 9.95 -8.18
C LEU A 70 -15.36 11.28 -8.47
N SER A 71 -14.07 11.22 -8.83
CA SER A 71 -13.30 12.42 -9.17
C SER A 71 -13.75 13.07 -10.48
N ASP A 72 -14.19 12.26 -11.43
CA ASP A 72 -14.72 12.74 -12.70
C ASP A 72 -16.13 13.35 -12.54
N MET A 73 -16.95 12.83 -11.57
CA MET A 73 -18.28 13.35 -11.27
C MET A 73 -18.26 14.61 -10.42
N PHE A 74 -17.52 14.61 -9.33
CA PHE A 74 -17.55 15.69 -8.31
C PHE A 74 -16.42 16.72 -8.47
N GLY A 75 -15.45 16.43 -9.35
CA GLY A 75 -14.23 17.23 -9.51
C GLY A 75 -13.13 16.79 -8.53
N ARG A 76 -11.89 16.75 -9.03
CA ARG A 76 -10.73 16.19 -8.29
C ARG A 76 -10.45 16.94 -6.99
N LYS A 77 -10.49 18.28 -7.01
CA LYS A 77 -10.23 19.12 -5.82
C LYS A 77 -11.27 18.89 -4.72
N LYS A 78 -12.56 18.89 -5.07
CA LYS A 78 -13.64 18.72 -4.08
C LYS A 78 -13.56 17.35 -3.42
N LEU A 79 -13.37 16.31 -4.23
CA LEU A 79 -13.26 14.95 -3.72
C LEU A 79 -12.02 14.76 -2.85
N LEU A 80 -10.88 15.34 -3.25
CA LEU A 80 -9.66 15.32 -2.45
C LEU A 80 -9.86 15.98 -1.10
N LEU A 81 -10.42 17.19 -1.08
CA LEU A 81 -10.68 17.93 0.17
C LEU A 81 -11.64 17.19 1.10
N ALA A 82 -12.71 16.59 0.55
CA ALA A 82 -13.65 15.77 1.30
C ALA A 82 -12.96 14.54 1.89
N GLY A 83 -12.11 13.86 1.11
CA GLY A 83 -11.37 12.69 1.57
C GLY A 83 -10.33 13.01 2.64
N ILE A 84 -9.57 14.10 2.50
CA ILE A 84 -8.64 14.54 3.53
C ILE A 84 -9.39 14.87 4.84
N ALA A 85 -10.52 15.58 4.75
CA ALA A 85 -11.34 15.87 5.93
C ALA A 85 -11.87 14.59 6.57
N LEU A 86 -12.38 13.66 5.78
CA LEU A 86 -12.88 12.37 6.26
C LEU A 86 -11.77 11.54 6.92
N SER A 87 -10.55 11.53 6.36
CA SER A 87 -9.41 10.83 6.96
C SER A 87 -8.99 11.45 8.30
N ALA A 88 -9.01 12.78 8.41
CA ALA A 88 -8.74 13.47 9.65
C ALA A 88 -9.82 13.23 10.73
N ILE A 89 -11.10 13.18 10.33
CA ILE A 89 -12.23 12.81 11.21
C ILE A 89 -12.03 11.37 11.71
N GLY A 90 -11.70 10.43 10.83
CA GLY A 90 -11.42 9.05 11.21
C GLY A 90 -10.24 8.95 12.19
N ALA A 91 -9.13 9.67 11.94
CA ALA A 91 -7.99 9.71 12.84
C ALA A 91 -8.35 10.32 14.20
N THR A 92 -9.15 11.40 14.21
CA THR A 92 -9.65 12.02 15.44
C THR A 92 -10.55 11.06 16.21
N GLY A 93 -11.43 10.32 15.51
CA GLY A 93 -12.26 9.29 16.13
C GLY A 93 -11.45 8.17 16.77
N CYS A 94 -10.32 7.77 16.17
CA CYS A 94 -9.39 6.81 16.78
C CYS A 94 -8.81 7.30 18.10
N LEU A 95 -8.54 8.61 18.27
CA LEU A 95 -8.04 9.20 19.52
C LEU A 95 -9.07 9.12 20.65
N PHE A 96 -10.35 9.24 20.32
CA PHE A 96 -11.45 9.22 21.28
C PHE A 96 -12.13 7.85 21.40
N ALA A 97 -11.59 6.82 20.73
CA ALA A 97 -12.13 5.47 20.83
C ALA A 97 -12.03 4.94 22.27
N GLN A 98 -13.18 4.53 22.82
CA GLN A 98 -13.27 4.00 24.19
C GLN A 98 -13.01 2.50 24.25
N ASP A 99 -13.27 1.81 23.15
CA ASP A 99 -13.04 0.38 23.00
C ASP A 99 -12.44 0.04 21.63
N PHE A 100 -12.03 -1.20 21.48
CA PHE A 100 -11.36 -1.66 20.24
C PHE A 100 -12.30 -1.66 19.03
N ALA A 101 -13.59 -1.93 19.20
CA ALA A 101 -14.55 -1.91 18.09
C ALA A 101 -14.72 -0.50 17.51
N TRP A 102 -14.75 0.52 18.37
CA TRP A 102 -14.75 1.93 17.95
C TRP A 102 -13.45 2.29 17.21
N LEU A 103 -12.31 1.83 17.71
CA LEU A 103 -11.02 2.03 17.00
C LEU A 103 -11.12 1.46 15.59
N LEU A 104 -11.58 0.22 15.42
CA LEU A 104 -11.73 -0.42 14.10
C LEU A 104 -12.68 0.36 13.20
N ALA A 105 -13.82 0.80 13.71
CA ALA A 105 -14.80 1.58 12.94
C ALA A 105 -14.18 2.88 12.43
N PHE A 106 -13.47 3.64 13.28
CA PHE A 106 -12.81 4.87 12.86
C PHE A 106 -11.59 4.63 11.97
N ARG A 107 -10.92 3.48 12.08
CA ARG A 107 -9.86 3.07 11.13
C ARG A 107 -10.44 2.85 9.73
N VAL A 108 -11.64 2.30 9.59
CA VAL A 108 -12.33 2.20 8.29
C VAL A 108 -12.64 3.59 7.74
N VAL A 109 -13.19 4.50 8.55
CA VAL A 109 -13.47 5.88 8.15
C VAL A 109 -12.19 6.59 7.68
N GLN A 110 -11.09 6.47 8.46
CA GLN A 110 -9.79 7.00 8.11
C GLN A 110 -9.28 6.43 6.78
N ALA A 111 -9.39 5.12 6.58
CA ALA A 111 -8.93 4.43 5.38
C ALA A 111 -9.68 4.90 4.12
N VAL A 112 -11.01 4.98 4.21
CA VAL A 112 -11.85 5.51 3.13
C VAL A 112 -11.43 6.94 2.78
N GLY A 113 -11.22 7.81 3.78
CA GLY A 113 -10.69 9.16 3.53
C GLY A 113 -9.31 9.17 2.86
N CYS A 114 -8.39 8.30 3.31
CA CYS A 114 -7.03 8.21 2.78
C CYS A 114 -6.96 7.79 1.31
N GLY A 115 -7.95 7.07 0.80
CA GLY A 115 -8.03 6.73 -0.62
C GLY A 115 -8.02 7.95 -1.54
N ALA A 116 -8.50 9.10 -1.07
CA ALA A 116 -8.47 10.35 -1.84
C ALA A 116 -7.04 10.86 -2.14
N PHE A 117 -6.04 10.49 -1.33
CA PHE A 117 -4.65 10.86 -1.62
C PHE A 117 -4.12 10.25 -2.92
N ALA A 118 -4.75 9.18 -3.43
CA ALA A 118 -4.42 8.60 -4.74
C ALA A 118 -4.66 9.59 -5.89
N LEU A 119 -5.53 10.59 -5.70
CA LEU A 119 -5.75 11.66 -6.68
C LEU A 119 -4.50 12.51 -6.92
N SER A 120 -3.50 12.50 -6.02
CA SER A 120 -2.21 13.15 -6.25
C SER A 120 -1.57 12.72 -7.57
N GLN A 121 -1.67 11.43 -7.93
CA GLN A 121 -1.14 10.90 -9.19
C GLN A 121 -1.88 11.43 -10.42
N ALA A 122 -3.18 11.66 -10.32
CA ALA A 122 -3.97 12.24 -11.38
C ALA A 122 -3.70 13.76 -11.51
N LEU A 123 -3.61 14.46 -10.37
CA LEU A 123 -3.31 15.88 -10.33
C LEU A 123 -1.94 16.23 -10.93
N ILE A 124 -0.94 15.35 -10.77
CA ILE A 124 0.36 15.54 -11.40
C ILE A 124 0.24 15.52 -12.93
N GLN A 125 -0.54 14.59 -13.48
CA GLN A 125 -0.74 14.46 -14.92
C GLN A 125 -1.48 15.65 -15.52
N ASP A 126 -2.32 16.34 -14.73
CA ASP A 126 -3.05 17.53 -15.20
C ASP A 126 -2.14 18.77 -15.32
N VAL A 127 -1.08 18.82 -14.52
CA VAL A 127 -0.23 20.03 -14.40
C VAL A 127 1.09 19.89 -15.11
N PHE A 128 1.64 18.67 -15.17
CA PHE A 128 2.97 18.39 -15.72
C PHE A 128 2.89 17.47 -16.92
N ALA A 129 3.78 17.67 -17.91
CA ALA A 129 3.83 16.85 -19.12
C ALA A 129 5.27 16.48 -19.49
N GLY A 130 5.43 15.47 -20.36
CA GLY A 130 6.71 15.05 -20.92
C GLY A 130 7.74 14.67 -19.85
N ARG A 131 8.99 15.06 -20.06
CA ARG A 131 10.11 14.72 -19.15
C ARG A 131 9.96 15.26 -17.72
N GLU A 132 9.27 16.39 -17.55
CA GLU A 132 9.01 16.95 -16.21
C GLU A 132 8.08 16.01 -15.40
N LEU A 133 7.02 15.51 -16.01
CA LEU A 133 6.11 14.54 -15.41
C LEU A 133 6.83 13.24 -15.01
N GLU A 134 7.66 12.71 -15.89
CA GLU A 134 8.45 11.49 -15.62
C GLU A 134 9.38 11.69 -14.41
N ARG A 135 10.09 12.83 -14.36
CA ARG A 135 10.98 13.17 -13.26
C ARG A 135 10.24 13.29 -11.92
N ILE A 136 9.07 13.92 -11.90
CA ILE A 136 8.26 14.06 -10.68
C ILE A 136 7.75 12.70 -10.21
N ARG A 137 7.29 11.84 -11.12
CA ARG A 137 6.89 10.46 -10.78
C ARG A 137 8.02 9.65 -10.16
N ILE A 138 9.25 9.79 -10.69
CA ILE A 138 10.43 9.13 -10.11
C ILE A 138 10.65 9.65 -8.67
N TRP A 139 10.61 10.97 -8.45
CA TRP A 139 10.77 11.53 -7.11
C TRP A 139 9.69 11.06 -6.14
N MET A 140 8.42 10.99 -6.56
CA MET A 140 7.34 10.50 -5.72
C MET A 140 7.49 9.03 -5.36
N THR A 141 7.87 8.19 -6.33
CA THR A 141 8.09 6.76 -6.08
C THR A 141 9.29 6.54 -5.15
N THR A 142 10.39 7.25 -5.40
CA THR A 142 11.60 7.16 -4.57
C THR A 142 11.33 7.69 -3.15
N GLY A 143 10.70 8.87 -3.05
CA GLY A 143 10.33 9.47 -1.77
C GLY A 143 9.37 8.58 -0.96
N GLY A 144 8.39 7.98 -1.63
CA GLY A 144 7.48 7.00 -1.03
C GLY A 144 8.23 5.76 -0.50
N GLY A 145 9.17 5.21 -1.26
CA GLY A 145 9.99 4.08 -0.83
C GLY A 145 10.87 4.40 0.39
N ILE A 146 11.53 5.58 0.38
CA ILE A 146 12.31 6.05 1.53
C ILE A 146 11.40 6.24 2.76
N PHE A 147 10.22 6.83 2.57
CA PHE A 147 9.29 7.04 3.66
C PHE A 147 8.83 5.72 4.28
N ILE A 148 8.41 4.75 3.48
CA ILE A 148 8.01 3.40 3.96
C ILE A 148 9.15 2.77 4.76
N SER A 149 10.40 2.93 4.32
CA SER A 149 11.58 2.40 5.03
C SER A 149 11.82 3.08 6.38
N CYS A 150 11.58 4.39 6.46
CA CYS A 150 11.83 5.19 7.68
C CYS A 150 10.59 5.28 8.60
N SER A 151 9.40 4.94 8.12
CA SER A 151 8.15 5.10 8.85
C SER A 151 8.08 4.35 10.19
N PRO A 152 8.64 3.12 10.36
CA PRO A 152 8.66 2.47 11.66
C PRO A 152 9.56 3.19 12.67
N LEU A 153 10.68 3.77 12.22
CA LEU A 153 11.55 4.56 13.09
C LEU A 153 10.85 5.85 13.56
N MET A 154 10.17 6.53 12.65
CA MET A 154 9.33 7.69 13.00
C MET A 154 8.21 7.30 13.96
N GLY A 155 7.53 6.17 13.70
CA GLY A 155 6.51 5.63 14.60
C GLY A 155 7.03 5.33 16.00
N THR A 156 8.25 4.78 16.09
CA THR A 156 8.91 4.53 17.39
C THR A 156 9.15 5.83 18.15
N TRP A 157 9.66 6.88 17.52
CA TRP A 157 9.84 8.18 18.17
C TRP A 157 8.51 8.78 18.64
N LEU A 158 7.48 8.74 17.78
CA LEU A 158 6.16 9.23 18.16
C LEU A 158 5.57 8.43 19.33
N GLN A 159 5.72 7.11 19.33
CA GLN A 159 5.29 6.24 20.41
C GLN A 159 5.99 6.58 21.73
N LEU A 160 7.30 6.85 21.71
CA LEU A 160 8.08 7.16 22.93
C LEU A 160 7.78 8.54 23.50
N TRP A 161 7.50 9.54 22.64
CA TRP A 161 7.29 10.91 23.08
C TRP A 161 5.82 11.26 23.34
N LEU A 162 4.91 10.71 22.56
CA LEU A 162 3.49 11.07 22.57
C LEU A 162 2.56 9.88 22.84
N GLY A 163 3.13 8.69 23.11
CA GLY A 163 2.36 7.46 23.26
C GLY A 163 1.77 6.98 21.92
N TRP A 164 0.91 5.97 21.97
CA TRP A 164 0.26 5.40 20.79
C TRP A 164 -0.57 6.42 20.00
N GLN A 165 -1.05 7.46 20.67
CA GLN A 165 -1.80 8.56 20.06
C GLN A 165 -0.95 9.43 19.13
N GLY A 166 0.38 9.40 19.27
CA GLY A 166 1.31 10.26 18.55
C GLY A 166 1.19 10.16 17.04
N SER A 167 1.00 8.94 16.50
CA SER A 167 0.79 8.72 15.07
C SER A 167 -0.49 9.40 14.56
N PHE A 168 -1.57 9.37 15.33
CA PHE A 168 -2.83 10.02 14.97
C PHE A 168 -2.74 11.55 15.06
N TYR A 169 -2.11 12.09 16.12
CA TYR A 169 -1.90 13.56 16.25
C TYR A 169 -1.13 14.12 15.06
N VAL A 170 -0.01 13.51 14.71
CA VAL A 170 0.81 13.96 13.58
C VAL A 170 0.03 13.84 12.27
N PHE A 171 -0.69 12.74 12.06
CA PHE A 171 -1.53 12.56 10.89
C PHE A 171 -2.59 13.66 10.76
N ILE A 172 -3.30 14.01 11.84
CA ILE A 172 -4.34 15.05 11.86
C ILE A 172 -3.73 16.42 11.51
N VAL A 173 -2.61 16.77 12.14
CA VAL A 173 -1.93 18.05 11.89
C VAL A 173 -1.45 18.14 10.44
N LEU A 174 -0.80 17.10 9.92
CA LEU A 174 -0.33 17.08 8.54
C LEU A 174 -1.49 17.09 7.54
N SER A 175 -2.56 16.30 7.80
CA SER A 175 -3.75 16.29 6.96
C SER A 175 -4.44 17.67 6.95
N GLY A 176 -4.54 18.34 8.09
CA GLY A 176 -5.06 19.71 8.18
C GLY A 176 -4.21 20.73 7.41
N ALA A 177 -2.88 20.64 7.53
CA ALA A 177 -1.96 21.47 6.77
C ALA A 177 -2.10 21.23 5.25
N VAL A 178 -2.14 19.98 4.82
CA VAL A 178 -2.33 19.59 3.40
C VAL A 178 -3.70 20.04 2.91
N TRP A 179 -4.75 19.93 3.73
CA TRP A 179 -6.09 20.41 3.38
C TRP A 179 -6.09 21.93 3.12
N LEU A 180 -5.57 22.73 4.06
CA LEU A 180 -5.45 24.18 3.91
C LEU A 180 -4.61 24.58 2.69
N TRP A 181 -3.53 23.85 2.46
CA TRP A 181 -2.64 24.09 1.34
C TRP A 181 -3.31 23.74 0.01
N SER A 182 -4.06 22.64 -0.03
CA SER A 182 -4.84 22.20 -1.20
C SER A 182 -5.95 23.19 -1.57
N VAL A 183 -6.65 23.76 -0.58
CA VAL A 183 -7.67 24.80 -0.80
C VAL A 183 -7.07 25.99 -1.56
N ARG A 184 -5.84 26.42 -1.18
CA ARG A 184 -5.17 27.59 -1.74
C ARG A 184 -4.47 27.34 -3.08
N LEU A 185 -3.83 26.19 -3.24
CA LEU A 185 -2.94 25.91 -4.37
C LEU A 185 -3.62 25.19 -5.54
N LEU A 186 -4.58 24.30 -5.26
CA LEU A 186 -5.19 23.53 -6.32
C LEU A 186 -6.25 24.35 -7.05
N PRO A 187 -6.18 24.43 -8.41
CA PRO A 187 -7.24 25.05 -9.19
C PRO A 187 -8.53 24.25 -9.05
N GLU A 188 -9.67 24.90 -9.24
CA GLU A 188 -10.93 24.18 -9.36
C GLU A 188 -10.92 23.39 -10.66
N SER A 189 -11.12 22.09 -10.52
CA SER A 189 -11.23 21.18 -11.66
C SER A 189 -12.69 21.16 -12.11
N SER A 190 -12.98 21.78 -13.26
CA SER A 190 -14.29 21.62 -13.90
C SER A 190 -14.36 20.23 -14.51
N SER A 191 -15.24 19.38 -14.01
CA SER A 191 -15.58 18.12 -14.67
C SER A 191 -16.44 18.42 -15.89
N ASN A 192 -15.83 18.48 -17.08
CA ASN A 192 -16.56 18.69 -18.32
C ASN A 192 -17.24 17.43 -18.89
N HIS A 193 -17.07 16.31 -18.24
CA HIS A 193 -17.64 15.04 -18.69
C HIS A 193 -18.07 14.20 -17.47
N ILE A 194 -19.37 14.10 -17.24
CA ILE A 194 -19.91 13.16 -16.26
C ILE A 194 -20.12 11.84 -16.99
N PRO A 195 -19.29 10.81 -16.77
CA PRO A 195 -19.53 9.51 -17.37
C PRO A 195 -20.87 8.98 -16.84
N SER A 196 -21.70 8.45 -17.74
CA SER A 196 -22.96 7.84 -17.30
C SER A 196 -22.63 6.65 -16.36
N PRO A 197 -23.48 6.38 -15.35
CA PRO A 197 -23.29 5.20 -14.48
C PRO A 197 -23.13 3.90 -15.29
N ARG A 198 -23.78 3.82 -16.44
CA ARG A 198 -23.69 2.66 -17.35
C ARG A 198 -22.29 2.53 -17.98
N GLN A 199 -21.66 3.64 -18.36
CA GLN A 199 -20.28 3.64 -18.91
C GLN A 199 -19.27 3.25 -17.84
N PHE A 200 -19.49 3.69 -16.61
CA PHE A 200 -18.69 3.31 -15.45
C PHE A 200 -18.68 1.79 -15.22
N PHE A 201 -19.87 1.22 -15.03
CA PHE A 201 -19.99 -0.23 -14.78
C PHE A 201 -19.52 -1.06 -15.97
N SER A 202 -19.75 -0.61 -17.21
CA SER A 202 -19.30 -1.33 -18.40
C SER A 202 -17.78 -1.40 -18.51
N GLY A 203 -17.07 -0.35 -18.10
CA GLY A 203 -15.59 -0.34 -18.06
C GLY A 203 -15.04 -1.40 -17.10
N TYR A 204 -15.55 -1.44 -15.87
CA TYR A 204 -15.14 -2.46 -14.89
C TYR A 204 -15.57 -3.87 -15.33
N TRP A 205 -16.79 -4.04 -15.83
CA TRP A 205 -17.25 -5.32 -16.35
C TRP A 205 -16.32 -5.86 -17.43
N ARG A 206 -15.93 -5.02 -18.39
CA ARG A 206 -14.99 -5.39 -19.46
C ARG A 206 -13.64 -5.83 -18.91
N LEU A 207 -13.10 -5.10 -17.92
CA LEU A 207 -11.82 -5.41 -17.30
C LEU A 207 -11.87 -6.72 -16.51
N PHE A 208 -12.88 -6.90 -15.66
CA PHE A 208 -13.03 -8.11 -14.85
C PHE A 208 -13.45 -9.35 -15.64
N SER A 209 -14.00 -9.17 -16.86
CA SER A 209 -14.30 -10.27 -17.78
C SER A 209 -13.05 -10.76 -18.53
N ASP A 210 -11.99 -9.98 -18.59
CA ASP A 210 -10.73 -10.38 -19.18
C ASP A 210 -9.86 -11.13 -18.17
N ILE A 211 -9.80 -12.46 -18.32
CA ILE A 211 -9.03 -13.33 -17.41
C ILE A 211 -7.53 -13.01 -17.39
N ARG A 212 -6.98 -12.46 -18.47
CA ARG A 212 -5.56 -12.06 -18.54
C ARG A 212 -5.34 -10.82 -17.69
N PHE A 213 -6.25 -9.85 -17.79
CA PHE A 213 -6.26 -8.66 -16.96
C PHE A 213 -6.32 -9.01 -15.46
N VAL A 214 -7.34 -9.77 -15.09
CA VAL A 214 -7.54 -10.21 -13.70
C VAL A 214 -6.35 -11.04 -13.23
N GLY A 215 -5.85 -11.94 -14.08
CA GLY A 215 -4.75 -12.82 -13.72
C GLY A 215 -3.45 -12.07 -13.44
N TYR A 216 -3.05 -11.08 -14.25
CA TYR A 216 -1.85 -10.27 -13.96
C TYR A 216 -1.99 -9.43 -12.70
N TRP A 217 -3.18 -8.84 -12.46
CA TRP A 217 -3.42 -8.10 -11.23
C TRP A 217 -3.46 -9.01 -9.98
N LEU A 218 -4.00 -10.24 -10.11
CA LEU A 218 -3.97 -11.23 -9.04
C LEU A 218 -2.54 -11.68 -8.74
N ILE A 219 -1.69 -11.92 -9.74
CA ILE A 219 -0.26 -12.23 -9.52
C ILE A 219 0.40 -11.11 -8.71
N SER A 220 0.15 -9.85 -9.08
CA SER A 220 0.66 -8.70 -8.33
C SER A 220 0.09 -8.62 -6.91
N ALA A 221 -1.20 -8.90 -6.74
CA ALA A 221 -1.89 -8.87 -5.45
C ALA A 221 -1.38 -9.97 -4.50
N LEU A 222 -1.16 -11.19 -5.01
CA LEU A 222 -0.61 -12.30 -4.22
C LEU A 222 0.83 -12.03 -3.78
N ALA A 223 1.66 -11.48 -4.68
CA ALA A 223 3.02 -11.07 -4.32
C ALA A 223 3.02 -9.91 -3.30
N PHE A 224 2.08 -8.96 -3.42
CA PHE A 224 1.91 -7.89 -2.43
C PHE A 224 1.44 -8.45 -1.08
N ALA A 225 0.53 -9.42 -1.09
CA ALA A 225 0.00 -10.01 0.13
C ALA A 225 1.10 -10.66 0.98
N CYS A 226 2.10 -11.31 0.36
CA CYS A 226 3.27 -11.85 1.07
C CYS A 226 4.04 -10.74 1.81
N HIS A 227 4.33 -9.65 1.12
CA HIS A 227 5.01 -8.48 1.66
C HIS A 227 4.18 -7.78 2.75
N PHE A 228 2.90 -7.50 2.46
CA PHE A 228 2.01 -6.79 3.37
C PHE A 228 1.70 -7.58 4.64
N SER A 229 1.50 -8.90 4.52
CA SER A 229 1.28 -9.77 5.69
C SER A 229 2.47 -9.75 6.65
N PHE A 230 3.70 -9.76 6.12
CA PHE A 230 4.87 -9.59 6.98
C PHE A 230 4.87 -8.23 7.71
N ILE A 231 4.56 -7.14 7.00
CA ILE A 231 4.49 -5.80 7.63
C ILE A 231 3.50 -5.83 8.81
N VAL A 232 2.30 -6.38 8.59
CA VAL A 232 1.25 -6.44 9.62
C VAL A 232 1.64 -7.36 10.78
N MET A 233 2.32 -8.49 10.50
CA MET A 233 2.74 -9.46 11.53
C MET A 233 4.06 -9.09 12.20
N SER A 234 4.84 -8.16 11.64
CA SER A 234 6.18 -7.85 12.14
C SER A 234 6.21 -7.38 13.60
N PRO A 235 5.28 -6.53 14.11
CA PRO A 235 5.26 -6.17 15.52
C PRO A 235 5.00 -7.39 16.43
N LEU A 236 4.11 -8.30 16.02
CA LEU A 236 3.79 -9.50 16.77
C LEU A 236 5.01 -10.43 16.86
N ILE A 237 5.70 -10.64 15.73
CA ILE A 237 6.87 -11.51 15.68
C ILE A 237 8.03 -10.88 16.45
N PHE A 238 8.35 -9.61 16.20
CA PHE A 238 9.56 -8.99 16.75
C PHE A 238 9.38 -8.44 18.17
N MET A 239 8.28 -7.75 18.45
CA MET A 239 8.09 -7.09 19.73
C MET A 239 7.43 -8.00 20.76
N GLU A 240 6.43 -8.81 20.38
CA GLU A 240 5.71 -9.69 21.32
C GLU A 240 6.41 -11.04 21.49
N HIS A 241 6.68 -11.78 20.38
CA HIS A 241 7.28 -13.12 20.50
C HIS A 241 8.77 -13.08 20.79
N LEU A 242 9.53 -12.17 20.15
CA LEU A 242 10.98 -12.07 20.35
C LEU A 242 11.37 -11.03 21.39
N ASN A 243 10.41 -10.30 21.99
CA ASN A 243 10.63 -9.26 23.01
C ASN A 243 11.65 -8.21 22.59
N LEU A 244 11.73 -7.85 21.31
CA LEU A 244 12.59 -6.78 20.84
C LEU A 244 12.03 -5.43 21.30
N SER A 245 12.93 -4.54 21.71
CA SER A 245 12.56 -3.16 22.00
C SER A 245 12.06 -2.44 20.74
N ALA A 246 11.28 -1.35 20.93
CA ALA A 246 10.78 -0.53 19.82
C ALA A 246 11.91 -0.04 18.90
N TYR A 247 13.09 0.29 19.43
CA TYR A 247 14.26 0.68 18.63
C TYR A 247 14.84 -0.50 17.82
N GLN A 248 14.94 -1.68 18.42
CA GLN A 248 15.42 -2.88 17.69
C GLN A 248 14.46 -3.25 16.57
N PHE A 249 13.15 -3.19 16.84
CA PHE A 249 12.11 -3.34 15.83
C PHE A 249 12.27 -2.32 14.69
N ALA A 250 12.45 -1.03 15.03
CA ALA A 250 12.62 0.02 14.04
C ALA A 250 13.86 -0.22 13.14
N TRP A 251 14.98 -0.66 13.72
CA TRP A 251 16.17 -1.00 12.94
C TRP A 251 15.98 -2.22 12.04
N ALA A 252 15.27 -3.25 12.53
CA ALA A 252 14.92 -4.42 11.72
C ALA A 252 14.05 -4.01 10.51
N MET A 253 13.06 -3.15 10.72
CA MET A 253 12.18 -2.65 9.67
C MET A 253 12.90 -1.67 8.73
N LEU A 254 13.86 -0.89 9.22
CA LEU A 254 14.69 -0.03 8.37
C LEU A 254 15.56 -0.87 7.42
N LEU A 255 16.18 -1.94 7.91
CA LEU A 255 16.94 -2.89 7.09
C LEU A 255 16.04 -3.55 6.03
N TYR A 256 14.84 -3.96 6.44
CA TYR A 256 13.82 -4.48 5.52
C TYR A 256 13.42 -3.48 4.44
N GLY A 257 13.18 -2.23 4.82
CA GLY A 257 12.86 -1.14 3.88
C GLY A 257 14.02 -0.85 2.91
N ALA A 258 15.27 -0.86 3.40
CA ALA A 258 16.45 -0.71 2.55
C ALA A 258 16.52 -1.84 1.50
N ALA A 259 16.19 -3.07 1.88
CA ALA A 259 16.10 -4.19 0.93
C ALA A 259 15.02 -3.99 -0.13
N TYR A 260 13.90 -3.35 0.21
CA TYR A 260 12.86 -3.00 -0.76
C TYR A 260 13.39 -2.02 -1.82
N VAL A 261 14.11 -0.99 -1.41
CA VAL A 261 14.73 -0.02 -2.32
C VAL A 261 15.79 -0.72 -3.20
N PHE A 262 16.66 -1.52 -2.59
CA PHE A 262 17.70 -2.27 -3.30
C PHE A 262 17.11 -3.27 -4.31
N GLY A 263 16.06 -3.99 -3.92
CA GLY A 263 15.30 -4.89 -4.79
C GLY A 263 14.69 -4.17 -5.99
N GLY A 264 14.19 -2.94 -5.80
CA GLY A 264 13.69 -2.09 -6.89
C GLY A 264 14.78 -1.70 -7.89
N VAL A 265 15.99 -1.35 -7.40
CA VAL A 265 17.16 -1.08 -8.26
C VAL A 265 17.53 -2.35 -9.04
N LEU A 266 17.60 -3.50 -8.38
CA LEU A 266 17.92 -4.77 -9.01
C LEU A 266 16.89 -5.12 -10.10
N ALA A 267 15.59 -4.95 -9.80
CA ALA A 267 14.51 -5.17 -10.78
C ALA A 267 14.69 -4.28 -12.03
N SER A 268 15.06 -3.01 -11.84
CA SER A 268 15.33 -2.08 -12.95
C SER A 268 16.52 -2.52 -13.81
N LEU A 269 17.58 -3.03 -13.20
CA LEU A 269 18.74 -3.56 -13.91
C LEU A 269 18.40 -4.86 -14.67
N LEU A 270 17.63 -5.75 -14.05
CA LEU A 270 17.17 -6.98 -14.68
C LEU A 270 16.27 -6.70 -15.87
N HIS A 271 15.41 -5.69 -15.80
CA HIS A 271 14.46 -5.34 -16.86
C HIS A 271 15.16 -5.05 -18.21
N ARG A 272 16.40 -4.60 -18.18
CA ARG A 272 17.21 -4.36 -19.38
C ARG A 272 17.77 -5.64 -20.02
N LYS A 273 17.81 -6.75 -19.28
CA LYS A 273 18.51 -7.99 -19.68
C LYS A 273 17.60 -9.19 -19.87
N ILE A 274 16.43 -9.21 -19.22
CA ILE A 274 15.57 -10.39 -19.15
C ILE A 274 14.14 -10.05 -19.59
N PRO A 275 13.47 -10.91 -20.40
CA PRO A 275 12.07 -10.72 -20.78
C PRO A 275 11.15 -10.60 -19.56
N GLY A 276 10.08 -9.81 -19.67
CA GLY A 276 9.15 -9.57 -18.57
C GLY A 276 8.50 -10.85 -18.02
N ASP A 277 8.20 -11.83 -18.89
CA ASP A 277 7.66 -13.12 -18.45
C ASP A 277 8.63 -13.90 -17.57
N THR A 278 9.91 -13.88 -17.91
CA THR A 278 10.96 -14.50 -17.08
C THR A 278 11.12 -13.78 -15.76
N GLN A 279 10.98 -12.44 -15.73
CA GLN A 279 11.03 -11.68 -14.48
C GLN A 279 9.87 -12.03 -13.53
N ILE A 280 8.64 -12.20 -14.04
CA ILE A 280 7.51 -12.66 -13.21
C ILE A 280 7.83 -14.02 -12.60
N ILE A 281 8.28 -14.98 -13.40
CA ILE A 281 8.62 -16.33 -12.94
C ILE A 281 9.76 -16.29 -11.92
N THR A 282 10.83 -15.53 -12.19
CA THR A 282 11.97 -15.39 -11.26
C THR A 282 11.52 -14.79 -9.93
N GLY A 283 10.69 -13.75 -9.96
CA GLY A 283 10.15 -13.13 -8.75
C GLY A 283 9.28 -14.09 -7.93
N LEU A 284 8.43 -14.89 -8.57
CA LEU A 284 7.61 -15.90 -7.91
C LEU A 284 8.47 -17.04 -7.30
N TRP A 285 9.55 -17.47 -7.99
CA TRP A 285 10.50 -18.43 -7.42
C TRP A 285 11.22 -17.87 -6.20
N LEU A 286 11.62 -16.61 -6.21
CA LEU A 286 12.24 -15.98 -5.03
C LEU A 286 11.27 -15.94 -3.85
N ILE A 287 9.98 -15.64 -4.08
CA ILE A 287 8.95 -15.67 -3.03
C ILE A 287 8.77 -17.10 -2.49
N ALA A 288 8.67 -18.10 -3.36
CA ALA A 288 8.57 -19.49 -2.94
C ALA A 288 9.81 -19.96 -2.15
N CYS A 289 11.00 -19.68 -2.66
CA CYS A 289 12.26 -19.98 -1.97
C CYS A 289 12.33 -19.32 -0.60
N SER A 290 11.86 -18.07 -0.47
CA SER A 290 11.85 -17.38 0.83
C SER A 290 11.00 -18.11 1.86
N GLY A 291 9.85 -18.67 1.46
CA GLY A 291 9.01 -19.50 2.32
C GLY A 291 9.71 -20.76 2.79
N LEU A 292 10.37 -21.48 1.86
CA LEU A 292 11.17 -22.67 2.21
C LEU A 292 12.34 -22.35 3.14
N VAL A 293 13.07 -21.28 2.85
CA VAL A 293 14.21 -20.85 3.67
C VAL A 293 13.71 -20.44 5.08
N MET A 294 12.57 -19.74 5.18
CA MET A 294 11.99 -19.36 6.48
C MET A 294 11.60 -20.60 7.29
N LEU A 295 10.92 -21.59 6.69
CA LEU A 295 10.57 -22.84 7.37
C LEU A 295 11.82 -23.61 7.80
N GLY A 296 12.81 -23.74 6.93
CA GLY A 296 14.05 -24.47 7.23
C GLY A 296 14.85 -23.82 8.35
N LEU A 297 15.07 -22.49 8.28
CA LEU A 297 15.81 -21.77 9.31
C LEU A 297 15.09 -21.77 10.65
N THR A 298 13.77 -21.56 10.67
CA THR A 298 13.00 -21.56 11.92
C THR A 298 12.89 -22.96 12.52
N TRP A 299 12.84 -24.02 11.71
CA TRP A 299 12.87 -25.40 12.19
C TRP A 299 14.22 -25.76 12.82
N GLN A 300 15.33 -25.35 12.20
CA GLN A 300 16.68 -25.73 12.63
C GLN A 300 17.21 -24.86 13.79
N PHE A 301 16.95 -23.57 13.76
CA PHE A 301 17.54 -22.58 14.69
C PHE A 301 16.51 -21.88 15.59
N GLY A 302 15.24 -22.24 15.48
CA GLY A 302 14.15 -21.52 16.16
C GLY A 302 13.82 -20.18 15.51
N VAL A 303 12.80 -19.50 16.07
CA VAL A 303 12.39 -18.17 15.60
C VAL A 303 13.34 -17.12 16.18
N SER A 304 13.94 -16.33 15.33
CA SER A 304 14.81 -15.19 15.68
C SER A 304 14.68 -14.07 14.64
N ALA A 305 15.17 -12.88 14.96
CA ALA A 305 15.16 -11.77 14.00
C ALA A 305 15.86 -12.16 12.68
N VAL A 306 16.95 -12.90 12.74
CA VAL A 306 17.74 -13.32 11.57
C VAL A 306 16.99 -14.36 10.74
N THR A 307 16.39 -15.38 11.40
CA THR A 307 15.66 -16.46 10.70
C THR A 307 14.36 -15.97 10.03
N VAL A 308 13.88 -14.79 10.41
CA VAL A 308 12.74 -14.13 9.77
C VAL A 308 13.19 -13.09 8.73
N LEU A 309 14.16 -12.22 9.05
CA LEU A 309 14.57 -11.14 8.16
C LEU A 309 15.27 -11.64 6.90
N ILE A 310 16.17 -12.62 6.98
CA ILE A 310 16.88 -13.12 5.79
C ILE A 310 15.89 -13.62 4.72
N PRO A 311 14.93 -14.51 5.03
CA PRO A 311 13.90 -14.90 4.06
C PRO A 311 13.09 -13.71 3.55
N MET A 312 12.78 -12.75 4.41
CA MET A 312 12.02 -11.56 4.00
C MET A 312 12.77 -10.67 3.03
N LEU A 313 14.11 -10.57 3.11
CA LEU A 313 14.92 -9.87 2.10
C LEU A 313 14.75 -10.55 0.72
N ILE A 314 14.74 -11.89 0.68
CA ILE A 314 14.53 -12.67 -0.54
C ILE A 314 13.11 -12.46 -1.07
N CYS A 315 12.08 -12.55 -0.21
CA CYS A 315 10.69 -12.30 -0.56
C CYS A 315 10.51 -10.90 -1.17
N THR A 316 11.13 -9.91 -0.55
CA THR A 316 11.06 -8.52 -1.01
C THR A 316 11.70 -8.35 -2.39
N ALA A 317 12.85 -8.96 -2.64
CA ALA A 317 13.47 -8.97 -3.96
C ALA A 317 12.53 -9.62 -5.00
N GLY A 318 11.92 -10.75 -4.67
CA GLY A 318 10.92 -11.41 -5.53
C GLY A 318 9.72 -10.51 -5.86
N THR A 319 9.18 -9.86 -4.85
CA THR A 319 8.03 -8.95 -4.96
C THR A 319 8.34 -7.74 -5.82
N THR A 320 9.50 -7.11 -5.62
CA THR A 320 9.91 -5.92 -6.39
C THR A 320 10.26 -6.24 -7.85
N ILE A 321 10.66 -7.45 -8.16
CA ILE A 321 10.89 -7.91 -9.53
C ILE A 321 9.58 -8.26 -10.24
N CYS A 322 8.69 -9.01 -9.58
CA CYS A 322 7.46 -9.53 -10.18
C CYS A 322 6.39 -8.46 -10.41
N ARG A 323 6.04 -7.68 -9.37
CA ARG A 323 4.87 -6.79 -9.37
C ARG A 323 4.87 -5.71 -10.44
N PRO A 324 5.94 -4.94 -10.67
CA PRO A 324 5.92 -3.88 -11.67
C PRO A 324 5.63 -4.40 -13.07
N ILE A 325 6.15 -5.58 -13.40
CA ILE A 325 5.95 -6.22 -14.70
C ILE A 325 4.52 -6.73 -14.85
N ALA A 326 3.98 -7.39 -13.82
CA ALA A 326 2.59 -7.86 -13.82
C ALA A 326 1.61 -6.67 -13.97
N ASN A 327 1.82 -5.58 -13.21
CA ASN A 327 1.02 -4.36 -13.32
C ASN A 327 1.10 -3.74 -14.72
N SER A 328 2.31 -3.62 -15.28
CA SER A 328 2.52 -3.06 -16.61
C SER A 328 1.81 -3.89 -17.69
N LYS A 329 1.90 -5.21 -17.61
CA LYS A 329 1.21 -6.12 -18.54
C LYS A 329 -0.31 -6.00 -18.43
N ALA A 330 -0.85 -5.96 -17.20
CA ALA A 330 -2.29 -5.77 -17.00
C ALA A 330 -2.78 -4.45 -17.62
N MET A 331 -2.06 -3.36 -17.37
CA MET A 331 -2.42 -2.03 -17.89
C MET A 331 -2.32 -1.95 -19.42
N SER A 332 -1.37 -2.65 -20.04
CA SER A 332 -1.19 -2.66 -21.50
C SER A 332 -2.28 -3.41 -22.27
N LEU A 333 -3.07 -4.28 -21.61
CA LEU A 333 -4.18 -5.00 -22.24
C LEU A 333 -5.34 -4.06 -22.62
N HIS A 334 -5.57 -3.01 -21.85
CA HIS A 334 -6.67 -2.07 -22.07
C HIS A 334 -6.17 -0.61 -21.97
N PRO A 335 -5.39 -0.10 -22.93
CA PRO A 335 -4.78 1.24 -22.84
C PRO A 335 -5.80 2.36 -22.72
N THR A 336 -6.98 2.21 -23.32
CA THR A 336 -8.08 3.19 -23.27
C THR A 336 -8.76 3.27 -21.91
N LEU A 337 -8.55 2.27 -21.04
CA LEU A 337 -9.11 2.17 -19.68
C LEU A 337 -8.03 2.23 -18.60
N ALA A 338 -6.89 2.87 -18.87
CA ALA A 338 -5.72 2.86 -17.96
C ALA A 338 -6.05 3.33 -16.53
N GLY A 339 -6.86 4.38 -16.37
CA GLY A 339 -7.30 4.86 -15.05
C GLY A 339 -8.18 3.84 -14.32
N THR A 340 -9.18 3.29 -14.99
CA THR A 340 -10.06 2.23 -14.46
C THR A 340 -9.26 0.97 -14.14
N SER A 341 -8.28 0.61 -14.99
CA SER A 341 -7.36 -0.50 -14.79
C SER A 341 -6.55 -0.35 -13.50
N THR A 342 -5.99 0.84 -13.26
CA THR A 342 -5.22 1.13 -12.04
C THR A 342 -6.10 1.05 -10.79
N SER A 343 -7.33 1.58 -10.84
CA SER A 343 -8.28 1.50 -9.73
C SER A 343 -8.69 0.06 -9.42
N ALA A 344 -9.02 -0.73 -10.45
CA ALA A 344 -9.35 -2.16 -10.32
C ALA A 344 -8.17 -2.95 -9.76
N GLY A 345 -6.96 -2.68 -10.23
CA GLY A 345 -5.76 -3.31 -9.74
C GLY A 345 -5.45 -2.96 -8.27
N SER A 346 -5.61 -1.70 -7.89
CA SER A 346 -5.43 -1.25 -6.51
C SER A 346 -6.44 -1.91 -5.57
N LEU A 347 -7.71 -2.07 -6.00
CA LEU A 347 -8.69 -2.85 -5.27
C LEU A 347 -8.17 -4.27 -4.99
N LEU A 348 -7.74 -5.00 -6.03
CA LEU A 348 -7.27 -6.39 -5.88
C LEU A 348 -6.04 -6.48 -4.97
N ILE A 349 -5.11 -5.54 -5.08
CA ILE A 349 -3.87 -5.50 -4.29
C ILE A 349 -4.19 -5.29 -2.80
N PHE A 350 -4.89 -4.21 -2.44
CA PHE A 350 -5.13 -3.88 -1.04
C PHE A 350 -6.20 -4.77 -0.39
N MET A 351 -7.23 -5.17 -1.14
CA MET A 351 -8.21 -6.15 -0.68
C MET A 351 -7.54 -7.51 -0.43
N GLY A 352 -6.75 -8.00 -1.40
CA GLY A 352 -6.01 -9.27 -1.27
C GLY A 352 -5.01 -9.21 -0.12
N GLY A 353 -4.20 -8.15 -0.02
CA GLY A 353 -3.26 -7.95 1.09
C GLY A 353 -3.96 -7.94 2.45
N GLY A 354 -5.03 -7.15 2.59
CA GLY A 354 -5.79 -7.04 3.83
C GLY A 354 -6.45 -8.37 4.24
N LEU A 355 -7.15 -9.04 3.33
CA LEU A 355 -7.83 -10.31 3.64
C LEU A 355 -6.85 -11.43 3.95
N ILE A 356 -5.76 -11.56 3.17
CA ILE A 356 -4.75 -12.59 3.40
C ILE A 356 -4.02 -12.36 4.73
N SER A 357 -3.68 -11.11 5.05
CA SER A 357 -3.08 -10.80 6.35
C SER A 357 -4.00 -11.12 7.54
N LEU A 358 -5.33 -10.89 7.41
CA LEU A 358 -6.31 -11.32 8.41
C LEU A 358 -6.28 -12.85 8.61
N VAL A 359 -6.27 -13.62 7.52
CA VAL A 359 -6.24 -15.09 7.58
C VAL A 359 -4.95 -15.58 8.24
N ILE A 360 -3.78 -15.04 7.87
CA ILE A 360 -2.50 -15.42 8.47
C ILE A 360 -2.47 -15.08 9.96
N ASN A 361 -3.05 -13.95 10.34
CA ASN A 361 -3.12 -13.50 11.73
C ASN A 361 -3.93 -14.46 12.64
N MET A 362 -4.87 -15.23 12.08
CA MET A 362 -5.63 -16.24 12.84
C MET A 362 -4.77 -17.43 13.30
N ALA A 363 -3.54 -17.56 12.79
CA ALA A 363 -2.63 -18.63 13.19
C ALA A 363 -1.92 -18.40 14.55
N ASP A 364 -2.10 -17.25 15.17
CA ASP A 364 -1.68 -16.85 16.52
C ASP A 364 -0.27 -17.37 16.92
N ASN A 365 -0.20 -18.49 17.65
CA ASN A 365 1.07 -19.06 18.11
C ASN A 365 2.01 -19.60 17.02
N HIS A 366 1.56 -19.68 15.78
CA HIS A 366 2.30 -20.22 14.63
C HIS A 366 2.51 -19.20 13.52
N LEU A 367 2.52 -17.90 13.85
CA LEU A 367 2.58 -16.79 12.88
C LEU A 367 3.70 -16.93 11.86
N THR A 368 4.91 -17.28 12.30
CA THR A 368 6.07 -17.41 11.41
C THR A 368 5.91 -18.56 10.43
N SER A 369 5.40 -19.72 10.89
CA SER A 369 5.14 -20.87 10.03
C SER A 369 3.97 -20.60 9.08
N ALA A 370 2.91 -19.94 9.54
CA ALA A 370 1.77 -19.54 8.71
C ALA A 370 2.19 -18.54 7.63
N LEU A 371 3.03 -17.57 7.98
CA LEU A 371 3.59 -16.61 7.05
C LEU A 371 4.43 -17.30 5.98
N ALA A 372 5.35 -18.18 6.37
CA ALA A 372 6.19 -18.93 5.45
C ALA A 372 5.39 -19.85 4.54
N SER A 373 4.40 -20.57 5.09
CA SER A 373 3.50 -21.44 4.31
C SER A 373 2.64 -20.64 3.34
N SER A 374 2.22 -19.44 3.73
CA SER A 374 1.49 -18.54 2.84
C SER A 374 2.32 -18.13 1.61
N PHE A 375 3.63 -17.89 1.77
CA PHE A 375 4.50 -17.58 0.63
C PHE A 375 4.55 -18.70 -0.39
N LEU A 376 4.59 -19.96 0.07
CA LEU A 376 4.54 -21.14 -0.80
C LEU A 376 3.19 -21.27 -1.51
N LEU A 377 2.10 -21.15 -0.76
CA LEU A 377 0.76 -21.29 -1.31
C LEU A 377 0.44 -20.18 -2.31
N LEU A 378 0.70 -18.91 -1.94
CA LEU A 378 0.38 -17.76 -2.79
C LEU A 378 1.25 -17.73 -4.05
N SER A 379 2.53 -18.08 -3.96
CA SER A 379 3.40 -18.22 -5.13
C SER A 379 2.95 -19.36 -6.02
N ALA A 380 2.56 -20.52 -5.48
CA ALA A 380 2.04 -21.65 -6.25
C ALA A 380 0.76 -21.26 -7.03
N ILE A 381 -0.18 -20.58 -6.37
CA ILE A 381 -1.38 -20.05 -7.03
C ILE A 381 -0.98 -19.07 -8.15
N ALA A 382 -0.03 -18.18 -7.90
CA ALA A 382 0.45 -17.20 -8.89
C ALA A 382 1.16 -17.89 -10.08
N PHE A 383 1.90 -18.98 -9.85
CA PHE A 383 2.46 -19.81 -10.95
C PHE A 383 1.38 -20.42 -11.82
N VAL A 384 0.34 -21.02 -11.21
CA VAL A 384 -0.79 -21.60 -11.95
C VAL A 384 -1.51 -20.54 -12.77
N LEU A 385 -1.75 -19.36 -12.18
CA LEU A 385 -2.36 -18.22 -12.90
C LEU A 385 -1.49 -17.79 -14.08
N ASN A 386 -0.18 -17.64 -13.87
CA ASN A 386 0.75 -17.24 -14.94
C ASN A 386 0.80 -18.25 -16.08
N ALA A 387 0.79 -19.56 -15.77
CA ALA A 387 0.74 -20.62 -16.80
C ALA A 387 -0.55 -20.53 -17.63
N ARG A 388 -1.71 -20.43 -16.98
CA ARG A 388 -3.02 -20.34 -17.65
C ARG A 388 -3.16 -19.09 -18.52
N ILE A 389 -2.57 -17.95 -18.11
CA ILE A 389 -2.59 -16.71 -18.88
C ILE A 389 -1.78 -16.86 -20.17
N ARG A 390 -0.64 -17.56 -20.10
CA ARG A 390 0.28 -17.76 -21.24
C ARG A 390 -0.25 -18.71 -22.31
N GLU A 391 -1.05 -19.71 -21.90
CA GLU A 391 -1.64 -20.70 -22.81
C GLU A 391 -2.76 -20.13 -23.69
N ARG A 392 -3.33 -18.97 -23.34
CA ARG A 392 -4.42 -18.37 -24.13
C ARG A 392 -3.85 -17.51 -25.26
N PRO A 393 -4.22 -17.79 -26.52
CA PRO A 393 -3.80 -17.00 -27.67
C PRO A 393 -4.29 -15.55 -27.56
N HIS A 394 -3.54 -14.62 -28.15
CA HIS A 394 -4.03 -13.26 -28.35
C HIS A 394 -5.30 -13.31 -29.20
N VAL A 395 -6.45 -13.08 -28.58
CA VAL A 395 -7.65 -12.70 -29.35
C VAL A 395 -7.47 -11.23 -29.67
N PRO A 396 -7.39 -10.83 -30.96
CA PRO A 396 -7.14 -9.46 -31.38
C PRO A 396 -8.26 -8.49 -30.96
#